data_4ef53c11f9772293871c2d0df9732dc3
#
_entry.id   4ef53c11f9772293871c2d0df9732dc3
#
_cell.length_a   1.000
_cell.length_b   1.000
_cell.length_c   1.000
_cell.angle_alpha   90.00
_cell.angle_beta   90.00
_cell.angle_gamma   90.00
#
_symmetry.space_group_name_H-M   'P 1'
#
loop_
_entity.id
_entity.type
_entity.pdbx_description
1 polymer ?
#
loop_
_entity_poly.entity_id
_entity_poly.type
_entity_poly.pdbx_seq_one_letter_code
_entity_poly.pdbx_strand_id
1 'polypeptide(L)'
;GDAVKAFQGNAKDLSFLPDNSFDITINFGPLYHLIGDEEKLIAMNEAKRVTKDGGLIFNAYVMNDYCILTYCFEEDRICNLMEKGFIDVSFHVRSDNEELYDYMRVDDIDRLNKIAGLERVKIFSPDGPSDYMRPVINKMSEDSFEKFVDFQMKNAERPDLIGAGSHTVDIVRVHK
;
A
#
# COMPACT_ATOMS: atom_id res chain seq x y z
N GLY A 1 -3.67 -7.86 -32.41
CA GLY A 1 -2.94 -8.65 -31.42
C GLY A 1 -3.44 -8.28 -30.03
N ASP A 2 -3.56 -9.24 -29.14
CA ASP A 2 -4.07 -9.03 -27.81
C ASP A 2 -3.17 -8.07 -27.04
N ALA A 3 -3.74 -6.96 -26.59
CA ALA A 3 -3.01 -5.92 -25.87
C ALA A 3 -2.65 -6.36 -24.42
N VAL A 4 -3.23 -7.46 -23.93
CA VAL A 4 -3.06 -7.97 -22.57
C VAL A 4 -2.74 -9.47 -22.60
N LYS A 5 -1.77 -9.88 -21.78
CA LYS A 5 -1.49 -11.28 -21.45
C LYS A 5 -1.72 -11.47 -19.95
N ALA A 6 -2.49 -12.47 -19.58
CA ALA A 6 -2.74 -12.83 -18.19
C ALA A 6 -2.03 -14.15 -17.83
N PHE A 7 -1.38 -14.17 -16.67
CA PHE A 7 -0.70 -15.34 -16.12
C PHE A 7 -1.15 -15.55 -14.69
N GLN A 8 -1.32 -16.81 -14.30
CA GLN A 8 -1.44 -17.16 -12.89
C GLN A 8 -0.01 -17.30 -12.34
N GLY A 9 0.28 -16.64 -11.22
CA GLY A 9 1.62 -16.66 -10.62
C GLY A 9 1.61 -16.21 -9.17
N ASN A 10 2.79 -16.23 -8.56
CA ASN A 10 3.05 -15.74 -7.21
C ASN A 10 3.96 -14.51 -7.32
N ALA A 11 3.62 -13.40 -6.65
CA ALA A 11 4.45 -12.20 -6.67
C ALA A 11 5.87 -12.43 -6.10
N LYS A 12 6.06 -13.47 -5.29
CA LYS A 12 7.36 -13.88 -4.76
C LYS A 12 8.19 -14.72 -5.74
N ASP A 13 7.59 -15.16 -6.86
CA ASP A 13 8.25 -15.95 -7.89
C ASP A 13 7.69 -15.56 -9.26
N LEU A 14 8.38 -14.65 -9.93
CA LEU A 14 8.11 -14.22 -11.30
C LEU A 14 9.13 -14.82 -12.28
N SER A 15 9.73 -15.98 -11.98
CA SER A 15 10.79 -16.62 -12.78
C SER A 15 10.39 -16.88 -14.25
N PHE A 16 9.09 -16.96 -14.54
CA PHE A 16 8.56 -17.06 -15.91
C PHE A 16 8.64 -15.73 -16.69
N LEU A 17 8.97 -14.63 -16.05
CA LEU A 17 9.21 -13.33 -16.67
C LEU A 17 10.71 -13.05 -16.71
N PRO A 18 11.26 -12.61 -17.86
CA PRO A 18 12.68 -12.31 -17.97
C PRO A 18 13.06 -11.04 -17.20
N ASP A 19 14.32 -10.95 -16.81
CA ASP A 19 14.89 -9.78 -16.17
C ASP A 19 14.79 -8.55 -17.08
N ASN A 20 14.70 -7.35 -16.49
CA ASN A 20 14.75 -6.07 -17.22
C ASN A 20 13.75 -5.97 -18.38
N SER A 21 12.53 -6.46 -18.20
CA SER A 21 11.54 -6.57 -19.27
C SER A 21 10.53 -5.43 -19.32
N PHE A 22 10.28 -4.80 -18.17
CA PHE A 22 9.21 -3.81 -18.03
C PHE A 22 9.77 -2.42 -17.71
N ASP A 23 9.20 -1.40 -18.30
CA ASP A 23 9.50 0.00 -17.98
C ASP A 23 8.78 0.43 -16.70
N ILE A 24 7.59 -0.16 -16.45
CA ILE A 24 6.75 0.06 -15.27
C ILE A 24 6.25 -1.30 -14.78
N THR A 25 6.35 -1.51 -13.46
CA THR A 25 5.73 -2.64 -12.76
C THR A 25 4.73 -2.10 -11.73
N ILE A 26 3.51 -2.65 -11.72
CA ILE A 26 2.45 -2.30 -10.78
C ILE A 26 2.28 -3.46 -9.81
N ASN A 27 2.48 -3.18 -8.53
CA ASN A 27 2.42 -4.14 -7.43
C ASN A 27 1.27 -3.76 -6.48
N PHE A 28 0.03 -3.80 -7.01
CA PHE A 28 -1.19 -3.46 -6.30
C PHE A 28 -1.88 -4.75 -5.82
N GLY A 29 -1.73 -5.06 -4.54
CA GLY A 29 -2.27 -6.28 -3.92
C GLY A 29 -1.23 -7.06 -3.13
N PRO A 30 -0.19 -7.59 -3.76
CA PRO A 30 0.71 -8.54 -3.10
C PRO A 30 1.26 -8.07 -1.76
N LEU A 31 1.77 -6.83 -1.66
CA LEU A 31 2.51 -6.36 -0.49
C LEU A 31 1.67 -6.29 0.79
N TYR A 32 0.38 -6.05 0.70
CA TYR A 32 -0.48 -6.03 1.88
C TYR A 32 -1.13 -7.38 2.20
N HIS A 33 -0.90 -8.41 1.37
CA HIS A 33 -1.27 -9.81 1.65
C HIS A 33 -0.07 -10.66 2.08
N LEU A 34 1.14 -10.13 2.00
CA LEU A 34 2.35 -10.80 2.45
C LEU A 34 2.66 -10.34 3.87
N ILE A 35 2.62 -11.27 4.83
CA ILE A 35 2.82 -10.97 6.24
C ILE A 35 4.31 -10.91 6.55
N GLY A 36 4.71 -9.80 7.14
CA GLY A 36 6.10 -9.54 7.55
C GLY A 36 7.01 -9.03 6.43
N ASP A 37 8.12 -8.44 6.85
CA ASP A 37 9.08 -7.78 5.96
C ASP A 37 9.75 -8.73 4.97
N GLU A 38 10.14 -9.92 5.42
CA GLU A 38 10.85 -10.91 4.60
C GLU A 38 10.06 -11.29 3.36
N GLU A 39 8.78 -11.60 3.53
CA GLU A 39 7.87 -11.97 2.44
C GLU A 39 7.67 -10.81 1.45
N LYS A 40 7.51 -9.58 1.97
CA LYS A 40 7.38 -8.38 1.14
C LYS A 40 8.67 -8.11 0.35
N LEU A 41 9.83 -8.24 0.97
CA LEU A 41 11.12 -8.03 0.33
C LEU A 41 11.37 -9.02 -0.81
N ILE A 42 10.93 -10.27 -0.69
CA ILE A 42 11.00 -11.25 -1.78
C ILE A 42 10.20 -10.73 -3.00
N ALA A 43 8.95 -10.30 -2.80
CA ALA A 43 8.11 -9.79 -3.88
C ALA A 43 8.65 -8.47 -4.45
N MET A 44 9.17 -7.56 -3.61
CA MET A 44 9.79 -6.32 -4.06
C MET A 44 11.05 -6.58 -4.90
N ASN A 45 11.86 -7.57 -4.54
CA ASN A 45 13.04 -7.97 -5.29
C ASN A 45 12.68 -8.60 -6.64
N GLU A 46 11.62 -9.41 -6.71
CA GLU A 46 11.11 -9.93 -7.99
C GLU A 46 10.57 -8.80 -8.88
N ALA A 47 9.79 -7.86 -8.32
CA ALA A 47 9.37 -6.67 -9.05
C ALA A 47 10.56 -5.85 -9.55
N LYS A 48 11.61 -5.67 -8.72
CA LYS A 48 12.86 -5.02 -9.10
C LYS A 48 13.59 -5.77 -10.22
N ARG A 49 13.67 -7.10 -10.14
CA ARG A 49 14.34 -7.95 -11.14
C ARG A 49 13.72 -7.78 -12.52
N VAL A 50 12.40 -7.84 -12.62
CA VAL A 50 11.69 -7.76 -13.91
C VAL A 50 11.61 -6.34 -14.47
N THR A 51 11.72 -5.32 -13.61
CA THR A 51 11.73 -3.90 -14.03
C THR A 51 13.11 -3.53 -14.56
N LYS A 52 13.18 -2.74 -15.62
CA LYS A 52 14.43 -2.23 -16.22
C LYS A 52 15.15 -1.29 -15.25
N ASP A 53 16.46 -1.13 -15.45
CA ASP A 53 17.21 -0.04 -14.82
C ASP A 53 16.61 1.32 -15.19
N GLY A 54 16.43 2.20 -14.18
CA GLY A 54 15.72 3.47 -14.32
C GLY A 54 14.18 3.36 -14.40
N GLY A 55 13.62 2.15 -14.52
CA GLY A 55 12.19 1.91 -14.54
C GLY A 55 11.50 2.15 -13.20
N LEU A 56 10.18 2.18 -13.18
CA LEU A 56 9.38 2.51 -12.01
C LEU A 56 8.58 1.31 -11.50
N ILE A 57 8.49 1.21 -10.17
CA ILE A 57 7.58 0.27 -9.50
C ILE A 57 6.56 1.08 -8.71
N PHE A 58 5.30 0.73 -8.84
CA PHE A 58 4.18 1.29 -8.08
C PHE A 58 3.77 0.26 -7.03
N ASN A 59 4.08 0.52 -5.77
CA ASN A 59 3.74 -0.34 -4.65
C ASN A 59 2.52 0.22 -3.90
N ALA A 60 1.51 -0.60 -3.63
CA ALA A 60 0.37 -0.22 -2.79
C ALA A 60 0.44 -0.90 -1.42
N TYR A 61 0.06 -0.16 -0.40
CA TYR A 61 0.01 -0.59 0.99
C TYR A 61 -1.33 -0.23 1.62
N VAL A 62 -1.79 -1.03 2.59
CA VAL A 62 -2.88 -0.68 3.50
C VAL A 62 -2.29 -0.11 4.79
N MET A 63 -2.95 0.94 5.32
CA MET A 63 -2.33 1.77 6.35
C MET A 63 -2.79 1.39 7.75
N ASN A 64 -1.80 1.34 8.66
CA ASN A 64 -1.99 0.97 10.05
C ASN A 64 -3.02 1.87 10.77
N ASP A 65 -2.86 3.19 10.65
CA ASP A 65 -3.66 4.11 11.46
C ASP A 65 -5.13 4.14 11.01
N TYR A 66 -5.37 3.89 9.72
CA TYR A 66 -6.74 3.66 9.22
C TYR A 66 -7.37 2.43 9.89
N CYS A 67 -6.67 1.30 9.94
CA CYS A 67 -7.14 0.08 10.60
C CYS A 67 -7.43 0.32 12.09
N ILE A 68 -6.53 1.00 12.79
CA ILE A 68 -6.69 1.34 14.22
C ILE A 68 -7.95 2.18 14.44
N LEU A 69 -8.18 3.20 13.61
CA LEU A 69 -9.33 4.10 13.79
C LEU A 69 -10.66 3.42 13.44
N THR A 70 -10.74 2.73 12.31
CA THR A 70 -12.00 2.18 11.80
C THR A 70 -12.32 0.80 12.37
N TYR A 71 -11.36 -0.12 12.40
CA TYR A 71 -11.61 -1.50 12.83
C TYR A 71 -11.45 -1.70 14.34
N CYS A 72 -10.55 -0.94 14.96
CA CYS A 72 -10.25 -1.15 16.37
C CYS A 72 -11.02 -0.21 17.29
N PHE A 73 -11.05 1.11 17.02
CA PHE A 73 -11.76 2.08 17.85
C PHE A 73 -13.25 2.20 17.50
N GLU A 74 -13.62 2.34 16.23
CA GLU A 74 -15.02 2.50 15.83
C GLU A 74 -15.86 1.27 16.20
N GLU A 75 -15.27 0.07 16.17
CA GLU A 75 -15.90 -1.18 16.57
C GLU A 75 -15.69 -1.55 18.06
N ASP A 76 -15.08 -0.67 18.85
CA ASP A 76 -14.78 -0.87 20.29
C ASP A 76 -13.99 -2.16 20.60
N ARG A 77 -13.01 -2.48 19.73
CA ARG A 77 -12.20 -3.71 19.84
C ARG A 77 -10.81 -3.47 20.41
N ILE A 78 -10.36 -2.21 20.51
CA ILE A 78 -8.96 -1.85 20.77
C ILE A 78 -8.39 -2.56 22.00
N CYS A 79 -9.11 -2.54 23.13
CA CYS A 79 -8.64 -3.16 24.37
C CYS A 79 -8.44 -4.67 24.23
N ASN A 80 -9.40 -5.36 23.61
CA ASN A 80 -9.34 -6.81 23.40
C ASN A 80 -8.19 -7.20 22.47
N LEU A 81 -7.95 -6.43 21.40
CA LEU A 81 -6.88 -6.69 20.44
C LEU A 81 -5.49 -6.42 21.06
N MET A 82 -5.37 -5.40 21.92
CA MET A 82 -4.13 -5.17 22.69
C MET A 82 -3.87 -6.28 23.70
N GLU A 83 -4.88 -6.73 24.45
CA GLU A 83 -4.76 -7.85 25.41
C GLU A 83 -4.32 -9.15 24.72
N LYS A 84 -4.77 -9.38 23.49
CA LYS A 84 -4.37 -10.54 22.68
C LYS A 84 -3.01 -10.38 21.98
N GLY A 85 -2.40 -9.20 22.04
CA GLY A 85 -1.11 -8.93 21.45
C GLY A 85 -1.15 -8.63 19.92
N PHE A 86 -2.33 -8.47 19.32
CA PHE A 86 -2.48 -8.05 17.92
C PHE A 86 -2.17 -6.58 17.69
N ILE A 87 -2.17 -5.78 18.74
CA ILE A 87 -1.81 -4.36 18.70
C ILE A 87 -0.84 -4.10 19.84
N ASP A 88 0.30 -3.49 19.53
CA ASP A 88 1.29 -3.16 20.54
C ASP A 88 1.03 -1.80 21.22
N VAL A 89 1.87 -1.46 22.20
CA VAL A 89 1.75 -0.23 23.00
C VAL A 89 1.98 1.04 22.15
N SER A 90 2.53 0.93 20.96
CA SER A 90 2.68 2.03 20.00
C SER A 90 1.51 2.13 19.00
N PHE A 91 0.46 1.32 19.22
CA PHE A 91 -0.68 1.16 18.31
C PHE A 91 -0.28 0.67 16.91
N HIS A 92 0.75 -0.16 16.83
CA HIS A 92 1.10 -0.85 15.59
C HIS A 92 0.41 -2.21 15.55
N VAL A 93 -0.30 -2.50 14.44
CA VAL A 93 -0.95 -3.80 14.22
C VAL A 93 0.12 -4.85 13.96
N ARG A 94 0.02 -5.98 14.61
CA ARG A 94 0.87 -7.16 14.41
C ARG A 94 0.05 -8.23 13.74
N SER A 95 0.17 -8.30 12.43
CA SER A 95 -0.50 -9.34 11.64
C SER A 95 0.26 -10.66 11.78
N ASP A 96 -0.47 -11.76 11.83
CA ASP A 96 0.06 -13.11 11.73
C ASP A 96 -0.39 -13.79 10.42
N ASN A 97 0.02 -15.02 10.20
CA ASN A 97 -0.25 -15.72 8.95
C ASN A 97 -1.73 -16.13 8.74
N GLU A 98 -2.58 -15.88 9.71
CA GLU A 98 -4.03 -16.12 9.62
C GLU A 98 -4.77 -14.83 9.19
N GLU A 99 -4.08 -13.68 9.27
CA GLU A 99 -4.66 -12.39 8.87
C GLU A 99 -4.63 -12.18 7.36
N LEU A 100 -5.64 -11.47 6.86
CA LEU A 100 -5.75 -11.17 5.43
C LEU A 100 -4.79 -10.05 4.99
N TYR A 101 -4.51 -9.11 5.89
CA TYR A 101 -3.72 -7.91 5.58
C TYR A 101 -2.60 -7.71 6.59
N ASP A 102 -1.48 -7.23 6.08
CA ASP A 102 -0.38 -6.68 6.87
C ASP A 102 -0.34 -5.16 6.70
N TYR A 103 -0.51 -4.46 7.82
CA TYR A 103 -0.71 -3.01 7.85
C TYR A 103 0.63 -2.29 8.05
N MET A 104 0.83 -1.21 7.30
CA MET A 104 2.09 -0.49 7.25
C MET A 104 1.91 0.97 7.71
N ARG A 105 2.97 1.53 8.28
CA ARG A 105 3.17 2.98 8.41
C ARG A 105 4.14 3.48 7.34
N VAL A 106 4.22 4.78 7.16
CA VAL A 106 5.14 5.37 6.15
C VAL A 106 6.59 5.03 6.45
N ASP A 107 6.99 5.03 7.72
CA ASP A 107 8.33 4.65 8.17
C ASP A 107 8.66 3.17 7.93
N ASP A 108 7.70 2.27 7.99
CA ASP A 108 7.88 0.88 7.58
C ASP A 108 8.16 0.77 6.08
N ILE A 109 7.41 1.53 5.27
CA ILE A 109 7.63 1.59 3.82
C ILE A 109 9.02 2.14 3.51
N ASP A 110 9.44 3.20 4.22
CA ASP A 110 10.79 3.78 4.10
C ASP A 110 11.88 2.76 4.41
N ARG A 111 11.68 1.98 5.46
CA ARG A 111 12.60 0.90 5.86
C ARG A 111 12.69 -0.19 4.80
N LEU A 112 11.55 -0.66 4.26
CA LEU A 112 11.54 -1.67 3.19
C LEU A 112 12.24 -1.18 1.93
N ASN A 113 11.96 0.05 1.48
CA ASN A 113 12.62 0.64 0.32
C ASN A 113 14.13 0.71 0.48
N LYS A 114 14.59 1.12 1.67
CA LYS A 114 16.03 1.18 2.00
C LYS A 114 16.68 -0.20 1.92
N ILE A 115 16.04 -1.24 2.45
CA ILE A 115 16.56 -2.61 2.42
C ILE A 115 16.59 -3.15 0.98
N ALA A 116 15.52 -2.90 0.20
CA ALA A 116 15.43 -3.33 -1.19
C ALA A 116 16.33 -2.51 -2.15
N GLY A 117 16.94 -1.41 -1.66
CA GLY A 117 17.73 -0.49 -2.50
C GLY A 117 16.88 0.14 -3.60
N LEU A 118 15.69 0.65 -3.24
CA LEU A 118 14.76 1.36 -4.10
C LEU A 118 14.70 2.83 -3.73
N GLU A 119 14.76 3.72 -4.71
CA GLU A 119 14.68 5.17 -4.53
C GLU A 119 13.24 5.64 -4.68
N ARG A 120 12.68 6.28 -3.63
CA ARG A 120 11.35 6.88 -3.74
C ARG A 120 11.35 8.06 -4.70
N VAL A 121 10.47 8.01 -5.68
CA VAL A 121 10.15 9.12 -6.59
C VAL A 121 8.99 9.94 -6.04
N LYS A 122 7.95 9.25 -5.53
CA LYS A 122 6.73 9.88 -5.05
C LYS A 122 5.97 8.93 -4.12
N ILE A 123 5.31 9.48 -3.11
CA ILE A 123 4.36 8.76 -2.26
C ILE A 123 3.07 9.59 -2.15
N PHE A 124 1.91 8.94 -2.19
CA PHE A 124 0.64 9.62 -2.08
C PHE A 124 -0.47 8.70 -1.56
N SER A 125 -1.52 9.32 -0.98
CA SER A 125 -2.75 8.63 -0.59
C SER A 125 -3.77 8.74 -1.74
N PRO A 126 -4.15 7.64 -2.41
CA PRO A 126 -5.06 7.68 -3.55
C PRO A 126 -6.51 7.95 -3.14
N ASP A 127 -6.89 7.57 -1.94
CA ASP A 127 -8.26 7.60 -1.42
C ASP A 127 -8.47 8.64 -0.30
N GLY A 128 -7.40 9.07 0.38
CA GLY A 128 -7.48 10.06 1.45
C GLY A 128 -8.55 9.71 2.50
N PRO A 129 -9.50 10.65 2.80
CA PRO A 129 -10.55 10.42 3.78
C PRO A 129 -11.78 9.67 3.23
N SER A 130 -11.75 9.16 1.97
CA SER A 130 -12.93 8.64 1.27
C SER A 130 -13.65 7.52 2.04
N ASP A 131 -12.88 6.61 2.63
CA ASP A 131 -13.47 5.48 3.36
C ASP A 131 -14.16 5.92 4.66
N TYR A 132 -13.59 6.87 5.39
CA TYR A 132 -14.24 7.47 6.57
C TYR A 132 -15.54 8.20 6.22
N MET A 133 -15.60 8.78 5.02
CA MET A 133 -16.67 9.64 4.56
C MET A 133 -17.65 8.93 3.61
N ARG A 134 -17.52 7.64 3.38
CA ARG A 134 -18.31 6.88 2.39
C ARG A 134 -19.83 7.14 2.46
N PRO A 135 -20.47 7.14 3.65
CA PRO A 135 -21.90 7.42 3.75
C PRO A 135 -22.29 8.85 3.36
N VAL A 136 -21.35 9.80 3.51
CA VAL A 136 -21.55 11.21 3.14
C VAL A 136 -21.31 11.40 1.65
N ILE A 137 -20.21 10.85 1.14
CA ILE A 137 -19.80 10.93 -0.28
C ILE A 137 -20.91 10.36 -1.18
N ASN A 138 -21.49 9.22 -0.80
CA ASN A 138 -22.58 8.58 -1.56
C ASN A 138 -23.88 9.40 -1.63
N LYS A 139 -23.98 10.48 -0.87
CA LYS A 139 -25.16 11.39 -0.85
C LYS A 139 -24.83 12.79 -1.39
N MET A 140 -23.58 13.03 -1.79
CA MET A 140 -23.20 14.32 -2.36
C MET A 140 -23.92 14.57 -3.68
N SER A 141 -24.19 15.86 -3.98
CA SER A 141 -24.52 16.26 -5.33
C SER A 141 -23.30 16.07 -6.25
N GLU A 142 -23.53 15.95 -7.55
CA GLU A 142 -22.46 15.79 -8.54
C GLU A 142 -21.41 16.92 -8.42
N ASP A 143 -21.86 18.18 -8.34
CA ASP A 143 -20.98 19.34 -8.19
C ASP A 143 -20.11 19.25 -6.91
N SER A 144 -20.69 18.80 -5.78
CA SER A 144 -19.94 18.63 -4.53
C SER A 144 -18.95 17.48 -4.63
N PHE A 145 -19.32 16.39 -5.28
CA PHE A 145 -18.45 15.26 -5.50
C PHE A 145 -17.24 15.62 -6.39
N GLU A 146 -17.46 16.39 -7.46
CA GLU A 146 -16.37 16.90 -8.29
C GLU A 146 -15.39 17.76 -7.49
N LYS A 147 -15.90 18.61 -6.58
CA LYS A 147 -15.04 19.41 -5.68
C LYS A 147 -14.29 18.55 -4.68
N PHE A 148 -14.91 17.47 -4.19
CA PHE A 148 -14.24 16.50 -3.32
C PHE A 148 -13.09 15.78 -4.05
N VAL A 149 -13.31 15.37 -5.30
CA VAL A 149 -12.26 14.77 -6.13
C VAL A 149 -11.11 15.76 -6.37
N ASP A 150 -11.42 17.01 -6.73
CA ASP A 150 -10.42 18.06 -6.93
C ASP A 150 -9.62 18.34 -5.64
N PHE A 151 -10.31 18.38 -4.48
CA PHE A 151 -9.66 18.49 -3.17
C PHE A 151 -8.70 17.32 -2.93
N GLN A 152 -9.16 16.07 -3.15
CA GLN A 152 -8.33 14.88 -2.94
C GLN A 152 -7.11 14.88 -3.87
N MET A 153 -7.27 15.17 -5.15
CA MET A 153 -6.18 15.24 -6.11
C MET A 153 -5.10 16.27 -5.71
N LYS A 154 -5.51 17.42 -5.15
CA LYS A 154 -4.59 18.48 -4.71
C LYS A 154 -3.87 18.15 -3.39
N ASN A 155 -4.44 17.25 -2.59
CA ASN A 155 -3.91 16.92 -1.26
C ASN A 155 -3.29 15.52 -1.17
N ALA A 156 -3.39 14.71 -2.21
CA ALA A 156 -2.94 13.32 -2.21
C ALA A 156 -1.46 13.15 -1.79
N GLU A 157 -0.60 14.11 -2.13
CA GLU A 157 0.84 14.07 -1.87
C GLU A 157 1.25 14.80 -0.57
N ARG A 158 0.31 15.32 0.19
CA ARG A 158 0.62 16.03 1.44
C ARG A 158 1.16 15.06 2.49
N PRO A 159 2.41 15.26 2.99
CA PRO A 159 3.07 14.32 3.91
C PRO A 159 2.37 14.24 5.27
N ASP A 160 1.62 15.28 5.67
CA ASP A 160 0.83 15.29 6.90
C ASP A 160 -0.50 14.54 6.79
N LEU A 161 -0.89 14.09 5.59
CA LEU A 161 -2.11 13.32 5.34
C LEU A 161 -1.85 11.89 4.82
N ILE A 162 -0.65 11.62 4.34
CA ILE A 162 -0.25 10.28 3.92
C ILE A 162 -0.19 9.36 5.15
N GLY A 163 -0.79 8.18 5.05
CA GLY A 163 -0.87 7.22 6.16
C GLY A 163 -2.16 7.30 6.97
N ALA A 164 -2.91 8.40 6.87
CA ALA A 164 -4.22 8.53 7.51
C ALA A 164 -5.37 7.97 6.64
N GLY A 165 -5.17 7.82 5.32
CA GLY A 165 -6.12 7.14 4.43
C GLY A 165 -6.03 5.62 4.52
N SER A 166 -6.94 4.89 3.86
CA SER A 166 -6.92 3.43 3.87
C SER A 166 -5.75 2.85 3.08
N HIS A 167 -5.33 3.53 2.02
CA HIS A 167 -4.22 3.10 1.16
C HIS A 167 -3.18 4.20 0.95
N THR A 168 -1.97 3.72 0.67
CA THR A 168 -0.87 4.57 0.19
C THR A 168 -0.22 3.91 -1.02
N VAL A 169 0.09 4.70 -2.03
CA VAL A 169 0.88 4.27 -3.20
C VAL A 169 2.25 4.93 -3.12
N ASP A 170 3.28 4.10 -3.20
CA ASP A 170 4.68 4.50 -3.23
C ASP A 170 5.28 4.17 -4.61
N ILE A 171 5.72 5.19 -5.32
CA ILE A 171 6.39 5.06 -6.62
C ILE A 171 7.89 5.10 -6.38
N VAL A 172 8.56 4.04 -6.75
CA VAL A 172 10.01 3.90 -6.56
C VAL A 172 10.71 3.66 -7.89
N ARG A 173 11.96 4.10 -7.99
CA ARG A 173 12.85 3.90 -9.13
C ARG A 173 13.80 2.74 -8.85
N VAL A 174 14.01 1.92 -9.88
CA VAL A 174 14.99 0.84 -9.86
C VAL A 174 16.35 1.37 -10.27
N HIS A 175 17.37 1.06 -9.47
CA HIS A 175 18.79 1.21 -9.79
C HIS A 175 19.47 -0.16 -9.72
N LYS A 176 20.23 -0.51 -10.76
CA LYS A 176 20.95 -1.80 -10.88
C LYS A 176 22.42 -1.60 -11.11
#